data_7b2e747bd997eaca8889e444e55c8338
#
_entry.id   7b2e747bd997eaca8889e444e55c8338
#
_cell.length_a   1.000
_cell.length_b   1.000
_cell.length_c   1.000
_cell.angle_alpha   90.00
_cell.angle_beta   90.00
_cell.angle_gamma   90.00
#
_symmetry.space_group_name_H-M   'P 1'
#
loop_
_entity.id
_entity.type
_entity.pdbx_description
1 polymer ?
#
loop_
_entity_poly.entity_id
_entity_poly.type
_entity_poly.pdbx_seq_one_letter_code
_entity_poly.pdbx_strand_id
1 'polypeptide(L)'
;MDIFEKCYAPSLAKELKEAGVYPYFHALQSRQDVEVQMEGKRRIMLGSNNYLGLTIAPDVVEAGIHALERYGTGCSGSRFLNGTLEMHLELEAELGKFLRKPGIVTFGTGYQSNVGIILSLIHI
;
A
#
# COMPACT_ATOMS: atom_id res chain seq x y z
N MET A 1 -31.81 12.83 15.88
CA MET A 1 -30.79 11.84 16.22
C MET A 1 -29.52 12.27 15.52
N ASP A 2 -28.48 12.58 16.27
CA ASP A 2 -27.18 12.93 15.68
C ASP A 2 -26.52 11.65 15.14
N ILE A 3 -26.26 11.62 13.83
CA ILE A 3 -25.60 10.47 13.18
C ILE A 3 -24.17 10.24 13.69
N PHE A 4 -23.57 11.24 14.33
CA PHE A 4 -22.21 11.18 14.88
C PHE A 4 -22.18 10.84 16.38
N GLU A 5 -23.33 10.65 17.03
CA GLU A 5 -23.41 10.36 18.47
C GLU A 5 -22.51 9.19 18.87
N LYS A 6 -22.48 8.12 18.05
CA LYS A 6 -21.60 6.96 18.27
C LYS A 6 -20.11 7.29 18.23
N CYS A 7 -19.71 8.38 17.57
CA CYS A 7 -18.30 8.80 17.46
C CYS A 7 -17.79 9.46 18.74
N TYR A 8 -18.69 9.97 19.57
CA TYR A 8 -18.37 10.61 20.85
C TYR A 8 -18.52 9.66 22.03
N ALA A 9 -19.07 8.47 21.82
CA ALA A 9 -19.22 7.49 22.87
C ALA A 9 -17.84 7.01 23.38
N PRO A 10 -17.74 6.62 24.66
CA PRO A 10 -16.53 5.97 25.17
C PRO A 10 -16.12 4.79 24.30
N SER A 11 -14.84 4.68 24.00
CA SER A 11 -14.32 3.59 23.19
C SER A 11 -13.14 2.91 23.89
N LEU A 12 -13.00 1.61 23.70
CA LEU A 12 -11.87 0.83 24.19
C LEU A 12 -10.53 1.43 23.75
N ALA A 13 -10.46 1.97 22.53
CA ALA A 13 -9.26 2.63 22.04
C ALA A 13 -8.86 3.85 22.89
N LYS A 14 -9.82 4.65 23.36
CA LYS A 14 -9.55 5.78 24.23
C LYS A 14 -9.05 5.32 25.59
N GLU A 15 -9.69 4.34 26.18
CA GLU A 15 -9.29 3.76 27.49
C GLU A 15 -7.87 3.18 27.42
N LEU A 16 -7.53 2.43 26.37
CA LEU A 16 -6.20 1.87 26.18
C LEU A 16 -5.12 2.95 25.97
N LYS A 17 -5.45 4.06 25.29
CA LYS A 17 -4.54 5.20 25.14
C LYS A 17 -4.28 5.90 26.45
N GLU A 18 -5.31 6.14 27.24
CA GLU A 18 -5.21 6.75 28.57
C GLU A 18 -4.42 5.87 29.53
N ALA A 19 -4.57 4.55 29.43
CA ALA A 19 -3.77 3.57 30.19
C ALA A 19 -2.33 3.39 29.66
N GLY A 20 -1.96 3.98 28.52
CA GLY A 20 -0.62 3.86 27.94
C GLY A 20 -0.30 2.48 27.33
N VAL A 21 -1.31 1.66 27.07
CA VAL A 21 -1.17 0.29 26.55
C VAL A 21 -1.82 0.11 25.16
N TYR A 22 -2.04 1.20 24.43
CA TYR A 22 -2.60 1.15 23.08
C TYR A 22 -1.58 0.62 22.08
N PRO A 23 -1.80 -0.54 21.43
CA PRO A 23 -0.78 -1.24 20.67
C PRO A 23 -0.73 -0.88 19.18
N TYR A 24 -1.44 0.18 18.74
CA TYR A 24 -1.61 0.51 17.33
C TYR A 24 -1.09 1.91 16.99
N PHE A 25 -0.81 2.16 15.71
CA PHE A 25 -0.42 3.45 15.15
C PHE A 25 0.89 4.02 15.70
N HIS A 26 1.83 3.16 16.03
CA HIS A 26 3.19 3.57 16.42
C HIS A 26 3.93 4.15 15.22
N ALA A 27 4.48 5.35 15.37
CA ALA A 27 5.14 6.06 14.28
C ALA A 27 6.57 5.55 14.06
N LEU A 28 6.87 5.15 12.83
CA LEU A 28 8.23 4.82 12.39
C LEU A 28 8.94 6.10 11.91
N GLN A 29 10.22 6.25 12.28
CA GLN A 29 11.06 7.43 12.03
C GLN A 29 12.25 7.11 11.11
N SER A 30 12.34 5.88 10.61
CA SER A 30 13.41 5.40 9.73
C SER A 30 12.85 4.64 8.53
N ARG A 31 13.73 4.21 7.64
CA ARG A 31 13.40 3.20 6.63
C ARG A 31 12.85 1.95 7.29
N GLN A 32 11.98 1.24 6.58
CA GLN A 32 11.37 -0.01 7.08
C GLN A 32 12.28 -1.19 6.80
N ASP A 33 13.28 -1.36 7.66
CA ASP A 33 14.26 -2.42 7.66
C ASP A 33 14.01 -3.38 8.84
N VAL A 34 14.89 -4.35 9.04
CA VAL A 34 14.90 -5.26 10.20
C VAL A 34 15.11 -4.51 11.53
N GLU A 35 15.82 -3.40 11.49
CA GLU A 35 15.97 -2.46 12.58
C GLU A 35 15.36 -1.11 12.22
N VAL A 36 14.52 -0.59 13.08
CA VAL A 36 13.79 0.66 12.87
C VAL A 36 13.92 1.59 14.05
N GLN A 37 13.81 2.90 13.78
CA GLN A 37 13.53 3.90 14.82
C GLN A 37 12.03 4.04 14.96
N MET A 38 11.53 3.80 16.16
CA MET A 38 10.13 3.91 16.53
C MET A 38 10.00 4.64 17.85
N GLU A 39 9.33 5.79 17.85
CA GLU A 39 9.11 6.61 19.05
C GLU A 39 10.40 6.93 19.81
N GLY A 40 11.44 7.34 19.07
CA GLY A 40 12.75 7.70 19.62
C GLY A 40 13.60 6.52 20.12
N LYS A 41 13.18 5.27 19.88
CA LYS A 41 13.91 4.07 20.29
C LYS A 41 14.21 3.16 19.10
N ARG A 42 15.39 2.55 19.12
CA ARG A 42 15.74 1.46 18.19
C ARG A 42 14.95 0.20 18.56
N ARG A 43 14.31 -0.38 17.56
CA ARG A 43 13.49 -1.59 17.68
C ARG A 43 13.84 -2.59 16.61
N ILE A 44 13.64 -3.88 16.89
CA ILE A 44 13.69 -4.96 15.90
C ILE A 44 12.28 -5.14 15.35
N MET A 45 12.14 -5.06 14.02
CA MET A 45 10.87 -5.19 13.34
C MET A 45 10.55 -6.68 13.10
N LEU A 46 9.66 -7.24 13.90
CA LEU A 46 9.18 -8.62 13.74
C LEU A 46 7.83 -8.71 13.03
N GLY A 47 7.09 -7.59 12.95
CA GLY A 47 5.74 -7.53 12.39
C GLY A 47 5.70 -6.84 11.03
N SER A 48 6.48 -7.33 10.05
CA SER A 48 6.57 -6.72 8.72
C SER A 48 6.02 -7.64 7.62
N ASN A 49 5.37 -7.05 6.61
CA ASN A 49 4.98 -7.72 5.36
C ASN A 49 6.08 -7.62 4.28
N ASN A 50 7.26 -7.12 4.61
CA ASN A 50 8.42 -7.03 3.71
C ASN A 50 9.12 -8.39 3.58
N TYR A 51 8.39 -9.42 3.13
CA TYR A 51 8.84 -10.82 3.11
C TYR A 51 10.12 -11.06 2.31
N LEU A 52 10.35 -10.26 1.26
CA LEU A 52 11.52 -10.40 0.38
C LEU A 52 12.61 -9.36 0.65
N GLY A 53 12.43 -8.48 1.64
CA GLY A 53 13.39 -7.42 1.97
C GLY A 53 13.53 -6.33 0.89
N LEU A 54 12.61 -6.23 -0.05
CA LEU A 54 12.72 -5.35 -1.22
C LEU A 54 12.39 -3.88 -0.93
N THR A 55 11.76 -3.58 0.19
CA THR A 55 11.31 -2.20 0.52
C THR A 55 12.46 -1.18 0.52
N ILE A 56 13.68 -1.63 0.83
CA ILE A 56 14.88 -0.78 0.92
C ILE A 56 16.00 -1.24 -0.03
N ALA A 57 15.73 -2.22 -0.90
CA ALA A 57 16.72 -2.70 -1.86
C ALA A 57 17.17 -1.54 -2.77
N PRO A 58 18.49 -1.32 -2.93
CA PRO A 58 19.01 -0.14 -3.62
C PRO A 58 18.50 0.01 -5.05
N ASP A 59 18.45 -1.08 -5.80
CA ASP A 59 17.96 -1.14 -7.18
C ASP A 59 16.46 -0.81 -7.29
N VAL A 60 15.65 -1.27 -6.34
CA VAL A 60 14.22 -0.95 -6.26
C VAL A 60 14.00 0.52 -5.92
N VAL A 61 14.78 1.05 -4.99
CA VAL A 61 14.74 2.48 -4.62
C VAL A 61 15.16 3.35 -5.80
N GLU A 62 16.23 3.00 -6.50
CA GLU A 62 16.71 3.72 -7.68
C GLU A 62 15.68 3.72 -8.82
N ALA A 63 15.07 2.58 -9.10
CA ALA A 63 13.97 2.48 -10.07
C ALA A 63 12.80 3.40 -9.70
N GLY A 64 12.47 3.51 -8.41
CA GLY A 64 11.45 4.43 -7.90
C GLY A 64 11.83 5.91 -8.14
N ILE A 65 13.09 6.28 -7.91
CA ILE A 65 13.60 7.63 -8.18
C ILE A 65 13.48 7.96 -9.67
N HIS A 66 13.94 7.09 -10.55
CA HIS A 66 13.84 7.28 -11.99
C HIS A 66 12.39 7.39 -12.47
N ALA A 67 11.47 6.62 -11.89
CA ALA A 67 10.06 6.73 -12.20
C ALA A 67 9.49 8.10 -11.79
N LEU A 68 9.87 8.61 -10.63
CA LEU A 68 9.48 9.94 -10.16
C LEU A 68 10.03 11.06 -11.06
N GLU A 69 11.27 10.96 -11.48
CA GLU A 69 11.90 11.93 -12.40
C GLU A 69 11.21 11.94 -13.77
N ARG A 70 10.83 10.76 -14.29
CA ARG A 70 10.22 10.63 -15.61
C ARG A 70 8.74 10.99 -15.64
N TYR A 71 7.98 10.58 -14.64
CA TYR A 71 6.51 10.62 -14.64
C TYR A 71 5.91 11.54 -13.59
N GLY A 72 6.71 12.04 -12.64
CA GLY A 72 6.21 12.81 -11.50
C GLY A 72 5.63 11.91 -10.40
N THR A 73 4.88 12.52 -9.49
CA THR A 73 4.41 11.87 -8.26
C THR A 73 3.09 11.11 -8.40
N GLY A 74 2.48 11.09 -9.57
CA GLY A 74 1.21 10.41 -9.78
C GLY A 74 0.59 10.64 -11.15
N CYS A 75 -0.60 10.10 -11.34
CA CYS A 75 -1.38 10.24 -12.55
C CYS A 75 -2.46 11.31 -12.37
N SER A 76 -2.65 12.17 -13.41
CA SER A 76 -3.65 13.23 -13.40
C SER A 76 -5.08 12.76 -13.72
N GLY A 77 -5.27 11.47 -13.92
CA GLY A 77 -6.58 10.88 -14.21
C GLY A 77 -6.61 9.36 -14.05
N SER A 78 -7.78 8.77 -14.26
CA SER A 78 -7.95 7.32 -14.23
C SER A 78 -7.25 6.64 -15.42
N ARG A 79 -6.85 5.39 -15.26
CA ARG A 79 -6.27 4.58 -16.36
C ARG A 79 -7.17 4.48 -17.57
N PHE A 80 -8.46 4.50 -17.38
CA PHE A 80 -9.45 4.43 -18.46
C PHE A 80 -9.43 5.67 -19.39
N LEU A 81 -9.10 6.83 -18.85
CA LEU A 81 -9.11 8.10 -19.59
C LEU A 81 -7.70 8.54 -19.98
N ASN A 82 -6.99 9.19 -19.07
CA ASN A 82 -5.72 9.87 -19.34
C ASN A 82 -4.61 9.56 -18.32
N GLY A 83 -4.79 8.54 -17.47
CA GLY A 83 -3.86 8.17 -16.39
C GLY A 83 -3.08 6.87 -16.67
N THR A 84 -3.16 6.28 -17.88
CA THR A 84 -2.32 5.15 -18.24
C THR A 84 -0.94 5.65 -18.66
N LEU A 85 0.08 5.33 -17.87
CA LEU A 85 1.48 5.57 -18.17
C LEU A 85 2.07 4.34 -18.86
N GLU A 86 3.14 4.54 -19.62
CA GLU A 86 3.90 3.46 -20.25
C GLU A 86 4.35 2.40 -19.24
N MET A 87 4.82 2.83 -18.06
CA MET A 87 5.22 1.93 -16.97
C MET A 87 4.11 0.98 -16.50
N HIS A 88 2.83 1.33 -16.63
CA HIS A 88 1.73 0.41 -16.33
C HIS A 88 1.69 -0.74 -17.35
N LEU A 89 1.86 -0.41 -18.63
CA LEU A 89 1.85 -1.40 -19.72
C LEU A 89 3.07 -2.31 -19.64
N GLU A 90 4.23 -1.76 -19.33
CA GLU A 90 5.47 -2.51 -19.12
C GLU A 90 5.33 -3.48 -17.95
N LEU A 91 4.80 -3.02 -16.80
CA LEU A 91 4.55 -3.87 -15.64
C LEU A 91 3.60 -5.03 -15.98
N GLU A 92 2.50 -4.74 -16.66
CA GLU A 92 1.53 -5.76 -17.06
C GLU A 92 2.13 -6.78 -18.04
N ALA A 93 2.96 -6.32 -18.97
CA ALA A 93 3.66 -7.19 -19.89
C ALA A 93 4.68 -8.12 -19.17
N GLU A 94 5.48 -7.58 -18.26
CA GLU A 94 6.46 -8.36 -17.50
C GLU A 94 5.77 -9.35 -16.55
N LEU A 95 4.70 -8.96 -15.87
CA LEU A 95 3.88 -9.86 -15.07
C LEU A 95 3.26 -10.97 -15.92
N GLY A 96 2.82 -10.66 -17.14
CA GLY A 96 2.29 -11.64 -18.07
C GLY A 96 3.31 -12.71 -18.44
N LYS A 97 4.54 -12.31 -18.72
CA LYS A 97 5.66 -13.23 -18.96
C LYS A 97 5.96 -14.10 -17.74
N PHE A 98 6.10 -13.46 -16.58
CA PHE A 98 6.43 -14.16 -15.33
C PHE A 98 5.35 -15.18 -14.93
N LEU A 99 4.09 -14.81 -15.00
CA LEU A 99 2.93 -15.64 -14.63
C LEU A 99 2.49 -16.58 -15.76
N ARG A 100 3.07 -16.45 -16.95
CA ARG A 100 2.69 -17.19 -18.17
C ARG A 100 1.20 -17.05 -18.49
N LYS A 101 0.70 -15.80 -18.42
CA LYS A 101 -0.69 -15.44 -18.72
C LYS A 101 -0.75 -14.46 -19.88
N PRO A 102 -1.73 -14.61 -20.80
CA PRO A 102 -1.83 -13.77 -22.00
C PRO A 102 -2.32 -12.34 -21.71
N GLY A 103 -2.93 -12.11 -20.55
CA GLY A 103 -3.42 -10.80 -20.14
C GLY A 103 -3.31 -10.60 -18.64
N ILE A 104 -2.95 -9.39 -18.26
CA ILE A 104 -2.81 -8.96 -16.86
C ILE A 104 -3.57 -7.64 -16.71
N VAL A 105 -4.27 -7.50 -15.60
CA VAL A 105 -4.85 -6.23 -15.13
C VAL A 105 -4.35 -5.98 -13.72
N THR A 106 -3.74 -4.82 -13.50
CA THR A 106 -3.22 -4.43 -12.18
C THR A 106 -4.18 -3.53 -11.42
N PHE A 107 -4.28 -3.75 -10.13
CA PHE A 107 -5.08 -2.97 -9.19
C PHE A 107 -4.21 -2.46 -8.04
N GLY A 108 -4.60 -1.35 -7.44
CA GLY A 108 -3.88 -0.78 -6.31
C GLY A 108 -3.92 -1.61 -5.02
N THR A 109 -4.91 -2.48 -4.87
CA THR A 109 -5.06 -3.37 -3.71
C THR A 109 -5.72 -4.69 -4.08
N GLY A 110 -5.49 -5.75 -3.28
CA GLY A 110 -6.19 -7.03 -3.42
C GLY A 110 -7.70 -6.90 -3.22
N TYR A 111 -8.15 -5.98 -2.37
CA TYR A 111 -9.58 -5.68 -2.22
C TYR A 111 -10.19 -5.19 -3.53
N GLN A 112 -9.56 -4.22 -4.19
CA GLN A 112 -10.02 -3.71 -5.49
C GLN A 112 -10.00 -4.80 -6.57
N SER A 113 -8.99 -5.67 -6.56
CA SER A 113 -8.94 -6.83 -7.47
C SER A 113 -10.15 -7.74 -7.28
N ASN A 114 -10.48 -8.10 -6.05
CA ASN A 114 -11.65 -8.92 -5.76
C ASN A 114 -12.96 -8.23 -6.15
N VAL A 115 -13.12 -6.95 -5.84
CA VAL A 115 -14.30 -6.16 -6.26
C VAL A 115 -14.42 -6.16 -7.78
N GLY A 116 -13.33 -5.90 -8.50
CA GLY A 116 -13.32 -5.88 -9.97
C GLY A 116 -13.70 -7.24 -10.58
N ILE A 117 -13.15 -8.33 -10.06
CA ILE A 117 -13.43 -9.69 -10.55
C ILE A 117 -14.88 -10.09 -10.23
N ILE A 118 -15.30 -9.94 -8.99
CA ILE A 118 -16.64 -10.39 -8.56
C ILE A 118 -17.74 -9.63 -9.31
N LEU A 119 -17.64 -8.29 -9.39
CA LEU A 119 -18.63 -7.49 -10.07
C LEU A 119 -18.69 -7.78 -11.59
N SER A 120 -17.55 -8.01 -12.24
CA SER A 120 -17.53 -8.34 -13.66
C SER A 120 -18.11 -9.73 -13.95
N LEU A 121 -17.95 -10.71 -13.05
CA LEU A 121 -18.49 -12.05 -13.23
C LEU A 121 -19.98 -12.15 -12.91
N ILE A 122 -20.50 -11.36 -11.97
CA ILE A 122 -21.91 -11.39 -11.58
C ILE A 122 -22.82 -10.82 -12.69
N HIS A 123 -22.32 -9.93 -13.49
CA HIS A 123 -23.06 -9.25 -14.57
C HIS A 123 -22.87 -9.89 -15.95
N ILE A 124 -22.24 -11.02 -16.04
CA ILE A 124 -22.19 -11.90 -17.22
C ILE A 124 -23.37 -12.91 -17.14
#